data_de8075fa180d9b7c6106b8dd7d3e0f95
#
_entry.id   de8075fa180d9b7c6106b8dd7d3e0f95
#
_cell.length_a   1.000
_cell.length_b   1.000
_cell.length_c   1.000
_cell.angle_alpha   90.00
_cell.angle_beta   90.00
_cell.angle_gamma   90.00
#
_symmetry.space_group_name_H-M   'P 1'
#
loop_
_entity.id
_entity.type
_entity.pdbx_description
1 polymer ?
#
loop_
_entity_poly.entity_id
_entity_poly.type
_entity_poly.pdbx_seq_one_letter_code
_entity_poly.pdbx_strand_id
1 'polypeptide(L)'
;MGSVMRRYYGESFRVPVNNILAHFHPLAEFFVPINMGGRQTKEISEGLTRMFESPYQVLVYPAGKCARKEHGKVTEQPWKKMFITQSRKYERDVVPVHMSGYNSKLFMFLTSFSKFIGLKFNIGMFMLVDELFKKQHKTFVITFGKPIPYSTFDKSKTDQQWAESVKQIVENLQEGNGQDKNM
;
A
#
# COMPACT_ATOMS: atom_id res chain seq x y z
N MET A 1 0.79 7.78 6.68
CA MET A 1 -0.58 7.58 6.13
C MET A 1 -1.58 7.23 7.23
N GLY A 2 -1.40 6.18 8.05
CA GLY A 2 -2.36 5.79 9.09
C GLY A 2 -2.76 6.93 10.03
N SER A 3 -1.83 7.74 10.50
CA SER A 3 -2.12 8.92 11.36
C SER A 3 -2.98 9.97 10.65
N VAL A 4 -2.81 10.15 9.34
CA VAL A 4 -3.66 11.04 8.54
C VAL A 4 -5.07 10.45 8.44
N MET A 5 -5.20 9.17 8.12
CA MET A 5 -6.50 8.50 8.07
C MET A 5 -7.25 8.62 9.41
N ARG A 6 -6.56 8.36 10.53
CA ARG A 6 -7.16 8.49 11.86
C ARG A 6 -7.62 9.92 12.16
N ARG A 7 -6.86 10.93 11.73
CA ARG A 7 -7.21 12.35 11.93
C ARG A 7 -8.48 12.75 11.18
N TYR A 8 -8.68 12.26 9.95
CA TYR A 8 -9.82 12.66 9.10
C TYR A 8 -11.02 11.72 9.20
N TYR A 9 -10.80 10.44 9.47
CA TYR A 9 -11.84 9.41 9.48
C TYR A 9 -12.03 8.76 10.85
N GLY A 10 -11.29 9.20 11.88
CA GLY A 10 -11.34 8.58 13.20
C GLY A 10 -11.01 7.08 13.12
N GLU A 11 -11.93 6.25 13.57
CA GLU A 11 -11.84 4.79 13.50
C GLU A 11 -12.51 4.19 12.26
N SER A 12 -13.07 5.04 11.39
CA SER A 12 -13.85 4.63 10.21
C SER A 12 -12.98 4.32 8.99
N PHE A 13 -11.82 3.67 9.19
CA PHE A 13 -11.01 3.16 8.10
C PHE A 13 -10.45 1.77 8.40
N ARG A 14 -10.11 1.03 7.36
CA ARG A 14 -9.50 -0.29 7.45
C ARG A 14 -8.35 -0.43 6.47
N VAL A 15 -7.38 -1.28 6.81
CA VAL A 15 -6.16 -1.51 6.03
C VAL A 15 -5.97 -3.01 5.85
N PRO A 16 -6.05 -3.54 4.64
CA PRO A 16 -5.69 -4.93 4.39
C PRO A 16 -4.16 -5.10 4.53
N VAL A 17 -3.74 -5.97 5.43
CA VAL A 17 -2.33 -6.20 5.75
C VAL A 17 -1.99 -7.69 5.74
N ASN A 18 -0.70 -8.00 5.60
CA ASN A 18 -0.23 -9.36 5.79
C ASN A 18 -0.62 -9.87 7.19
N ASN A 19 -1.02 -11.13 7.29
CA ASN A 19 -1.44 -11.79 8.52
C ASN A 19 -0.46 -11.55 9.70
N ILE A 20 0.85 -11.50 9.44
CA ILE A 20 1.85 -11.22 10.49
C ILE A 20 1.69 -9.81 11.09
N LEU A 21 1.39 -8.81 10.26
CA LEU A 21 1.18 -7.43 10.71
C LEU A 21 -0.16 -7.25 11.45
N ALA A 22 -1.14 -8.10 11.18
CA ALA A 22 -2.43 -8.05 11.87
C ALA A 22 -2.33 -8.28 13.38
N HIS A 23 -1.25 -8.91 13.84
CA HIS A 23 -0.98 -9.15 15.26
C HIS A 23 -0.24 -7.99 15.96
N PHE A 24 0.01 -6.89 15.25
CA PHE A 24 0.64 -5.71 15.85
C PHE A 24 -0.39 -4.92 16.65
N HIS A 25 -0.46 -5.17 17.95
CA HIS A 25 -1.48 -4.68 18.88
C HIS A 25 -1.85 -3.19 18.78
N PRO A 26 -0.92 -2.23 18.67
CA PRO A 26 -1.29 -0.81 18.66
C PRO A 26 -2.19 -0.37 17.49
N LEU A 27 -2.26 -1.16 16.42
CA LEU A 27 -3.02 -0.83 15.20
C LEU A 27 -3.94 -1.98 14.75
N ALA A 28 -4.07 -3.03 15.57
CA ALA A 28 -4.81 -4.24 15.20
C ALA A 28 -6.28 -3.95 14.84
N GLU A 29 -6.90 -2.98 15.47
CA GLU A 29 -8.30 -2.56 15.22
C GLU A 29 -8.54 -2.05 13.79
N PHE A 30 -7.49 -1.50 13.14
CA PHE A 30 -7.57 -1.00 11.77
C PHE A 30 -7.19 -2.04 10.73
N PHE A 31 -6.57 -3.14 11.15
CA PHE A 31 -5.99 -4.12 10.25
C PHE A 31 -6.96 -5.25 9.92
N VAL A 32 -7.05 -5.56 8.64
CA VAL A 32 -7.75 -6.75 8.15
C VAL A 32 -6.71 -7.70 7.56
N PRO A 33 -6.53 -8.89 8.13
CA PRO A 33 -5.51 -9.83 7.66
C PRO A 33 -5.83 -10.33 6.25
N ILE A 34 -4.80 -10.39 5.41
CA ILE A 34 -4.86 -11.00 4.08
C ILE A 34 -3.68 -11.94 3.86
N ASN A 35 -3.87 -12.98 3.07
CA ASN A 35 -2.76 -13.82 2.63
C ASN A 35 -2.11 -13.22 1.38
N MET A 36 -0.88 -12.77 1.51
CA MET A 36 -0.14 -12.11 0.41
C MET A 36 0.43 -13.08 -0.63
N GLY A 37 0.59 -14.34 -0.29
CA GLY A 37 1.33 -15.30 -1.12
C GLY A 37 0.64 -16.64 -1.39
N GLY A 38 -0.63 -16.81 -1.03
CA GLY A 38 -1.32 -18.07 -1.16
C GLY A 38 -2.83 -17.96 -1.29
N ARG A 39 -3.51 -19.10 -1.20
CA ARG A 39 -4.97 -19.15 -1.16
C ARG A 39 -5.48 -18.44 0.08
N GLN A 40 -6.50 -17.62 -0.06
CA GLN A 40 -7.21 -17.03 1.08
C GLN A 40 -7.98 -18.13 1.81
N THR A 41 -7.89 -18.15 3.14
CA THR A 41 -8.81 -18.97 3.93
C THR A 41 -10.21 -18.38 3.86
N LYS A 42 -11.23 -19.15 4.26
CA LYS A 42 -12.62 -18.69 4.28
C LYS A 42 -12.77 -17.46 5.18
N GLU A 43 -12.19 -17.49 6.36
CA GLU A 43 -12.24 -16.40 7.35
C GLU A 43 -11.62 -15.10 6.80
N ILE A 44 -10.47 -15.20 6.14
CA ILE A 44 -9.80 -14.05 5.50
C ILE A 44 -10.67 -13.49 4.37
N SER A 45 -11.26 -14.36 3.55
CA SER A 45 -12.14 -13.94 2.46
C SER A 45 -13.39 -13.22 2.98
N GLU A 46 -14.00 -13.73 4.05
CA GLU A 46 -15.15 -13.10 4.71
C GLU A 46 -14.76 -11.76 5.36
N GLY A 47 -13.56 -11.68 5.97
CA GLY A 47 -13.03 -10.44 6.52
C GLY A 47 -12.86 -9.35 5.47
N LEU A 48 -12.32 -9.71 4.30
CA LEU A 48 -12.22 -8.81 3.15
C LEU A 48 -13.59 -8.36 2.65
N THR A 49 -14.53 -9.28 2.52
CA THR A 49 -15.91 -8.98 2.10
C THR A 49 -16.53 -7.97 3.04
N ARG A 50 -16.56 -8.24 4.35
CA ARG A 50 -17.08 -7.31 5.36
C ARG A 50 -16.42 -5.94 5.32
N MET A 51 -15.10 -5.88 5.09
CA MET A 51 -14.37 -4.63 5.00
C MET A 51 -14.85 -3.77 3.81
N PHE A 52 -15.02 -4.38 2.62
CA PHE A 52 -15.44 -3.64 1.44
C PHE A 52 -16.95 -3.35 1.40
N GLU A 53 -17.77 -4.12 2.09
CA GLU A 53 -19.22 -3.85 2.28
C GLU A 53 -19.49 -2.79 3.34
N SER A 54 -18.54 -2.56 4.26
CA SER A 54 -18.69 -1.56 5.31
C SER A 54 -18.61 -0.13 4.77
N PRO A 55 -19.12 0.88 5.49
CA PRO A 55 -18.98 2.29 5.12
C PRO A 55 -17.57 2.84 5.36
N TYR A 56 -16.64 2.02 5.87
CA TYR A 56 -15.30 2.44 6.21
C TYR A 56 -14.46 2.75 4.96
N GLN A 57 -13.55 3.71 5.09
CA GLN A 57 -12.53 3.94 4.08
C GLN A 57 -11.52 2.80 4.05
N VAL A 58 -11.12 2.35 2.87
CA VAL A 58 -10.15 1.26 2.73
C VAL A 58 -8.83 1.80 2.18
N LEU A 59 -7.79 1.76 3.00
CA LEU A 59 -6.44 2.14 2.58
C LEU A 59 -5.71 0.91 2.06
N VAL A 60 -5.45 0.88 0.76
CA VAL A 60 -4.79 -0.25 0.09
C VAL A 60 -3.35 0.12 -0.29
N TYR A 61 -2.42 -0.77 -0.05
CA TYR A 61 -1.05 -0.74 -0.58
C TYR A 61 -0.92 -1.82 -1.68
N PRO A 62 -1.14 -1.48 -2.96
CA PRO A 62 -1.36 -2.49 -4.01
C PRO A 62 -0.15 -3.38 -4.29
N ALA A 63 1.07 -2.88 -4.12
CA ALA A 63 2.29 -3.68 -4.25
C ALA A 63 2.39 -4.75 -3.15
N GLY A 64 1.84 -4.49 -1.97
CA GLY A 64 1.86 -5.38 -0.82
C GLY A 64 3.25 -5.69 -0.25
N LYS A 65 4.28 -5.07 -0.80
CA LYS A 65 5.69 -5.18 -0.40
C LYS A 65 6.36 -3.82 -0.54
N CYS A 66 7.35 -3.56 0.29
CA CYS A 66 8.15 -2.34 0.17
C CYS A 66 8.98 -2.35 -1.12
N ALA A 67 9.25 -1.17 -1.66
CA ALA A 67 10.21 -0.97 -2.75
C ALA A 67 11.58 -1.57 -2.40
N ARG A 68 12.28 -2.08 -3.39
CA ARG A 68 13.58 -2.74 -3.24
C ARG A 68 14.62 -2.07 -4.12
N LYS A 69 15.88 -2.25 -3.75
CA LYS A 69 16.97 -1.85 -4.62
C LYS A 69 17.32 -3.02 -5.55
N GLU A 70 17.09 -2.84 -6.85
CA GLU A 70 17.43 -3.80 -7.90
C GLU A 70 18.33 -3.08 -8.92
N HIS A 71 19.49 -3.67 -9.26
CA HIS A 71 20.48 -3.11 -10.17
C HIS A 71 20.87 -1.63 -9.88
N GLY A 72 20.99 -1.30 -8.58
CA GLY A 72 21.37 0.05 -8.15
C GLY A 72 20.22 1.07 -8.09
N LYS A 73 19.06 0.77 -8.65
CA LYS A 73 17.86 1.63 -8.64
C LYS A 73 16.81 1.14 -7.63
N VAL A 74 16.09 2.08 -7.03
CA VAL A 74 14.92 1.75 -6.20
C VAL A 74 13.77 1.43 -7.13
N THR A 75 13.29 0.19 -7.07
CA THR A 75 12.21 -0.31 -7.91
C THR A 75 11.02 -0.66 -7.03
N GLU A 76 9.87 -0.11 -7.36
CA GLU A 76 8.61 -0.49 -6.75
C GLU A 76 8.16 -1.85 -7.28
N GLN A 77 7.58 -2.65 -6.40
CA GLN A 77 7.06 -3.97 -6.80
C GLN A 77 5.80 -3.80 -7.66
N PRO A 78 5.51 -4.76 -8.57
CA PRO A 78 4.31 -4.72 -9.39
C PRO A 78 3.04 -4.59 -8.53
N TRP A 79 2.13 -3.73 -8.92
CA TRP A 79 0.84 -3.59 -8.25
C TRP A 79 -0.06 -4.77 -8.54
N LYS A 80 -0.80 -5.20 -7.54
CA LYS A 80 -1.80 -6.28 -7.66
C LYS A 80 -3.16 -5.70 -7.99
N LYS A 81 -3.90 -6.40 -8.83
CA LYS A 81 -5.21 -5.98 -9.34
C LYS A 81 -6.35 -5.98 -8.30
N MET A 82 -6.12 -6.49 -7.10
CA MET A 82 -7.19 -6.73 -6.10
C MET A 82 -8.05 -5.49 -5.86
N PHE A 83 -7.44 -4.31 -5.71
CA PHE A 83 -8.19 -3.08 -5.44
C PHE A 83 -9.10 -2.66 -6.59
N ILE A 84 -8.74 -2.91 -7.85
CA ILE A 84 -9.59 -2.69 -9.03
C ILE A 84 -10.79 -3.64 -9.01
N THR A 85 -10.53 -4.94 -8.79
CA THR A 85 -11.59 -5.94 -8.71
C THR A 85 -12.60 -5.61 -7.62
N GLN A 86 -12.12 -5.17 -6.45
CA GLN A 86 -12.99 -4.81 -5.31
C GLN A 86 -13.71 -3.48 -5.54
N SER A 87 -13.03 -2.48 -6.13
CA SER A 87 -13.64 -1.20 -6.52
C SER A 87 -14.89 -1.44 -7.38
N ARG A 88 -14.76 -2.25 -8.45
CA ARG A 88 -15.89 -2.59 -9.31
C ARG A 88 -16.99 -3.37 -8.61
N LYS A 89 -16.59 -4.37 -7.80
CA LYS A 89 -17.55 -5.27 -7.14
C LYS A 89 -18.43 -4.53 -6.12
N TYR A 90 -17.85 -3.57 -5.40
CA TYR A 90 -18.50 -2.85 -4.31
C TYR A 90 -18.79 -1.39 -4.64
N GLU A 91 -18.70 -1.01 -5.91
CA GLU A 91 -19.01 0.34 -6.41
C GLU A 91 -18.31 1.46 -5.65
N ARG A 92 -17.01 1.26 -5.38
CA ARG A 92 -16.19 2.18 -4.60
C ARG A 92 -15.15 2.88 -5.46
N ASP A 93 -15.18 4.20 -5.45
CA ASP A 93 -14.20 5.02 -6.16
C ASP A 93 -12.79 4.81 -5.60
N VAL A 94 -11.79 5.00 -6.45
CA VAL A 94 -10.37 4.88 -6.10
C VAL A 94 -9.73 6.25 -6.05
N VAL A 95 -9.17 6.63 -4.90
CA VAL A 95 -8.37 7.85 -4.77
C VAL A 95 -6.88 7.49 -4.86
N PRO A 96 -6.19 7.89 -5.94
CA PRO A 96 -4.74 7.71 -6.05
C PRO A 96 -4.03 8.56 -5.00
N VAL A 97 -3.06 7.98 -4.28
CA VAL A 97 -2.31 8.70 -3.25
C VAL A 97 -0.83 8.42 -3.40
N HIS A 98 -0.04 9.47 -3.53
CA HIS A 98 1.41 9.41 -3.45
C HIS A 98 1.90 9.86 -2.08
N MET A 99 2.86 9.14 -1.51
CA MET A 99 3.53 9.51 -0.27
C MET A 99 5.03 9.62 -0.52
N SER A 100 5.59 10.80 -0.32
CA SER A 100 7.03 11.03 -0.47
C SER A 100 7.85 10.27 0.60
N GLY A 101 9.07 9.95 0.26
CA GLY A 101 10.04 9.33 1.16
C GLY A 101 10.34 7.88 0.81
N TYR A 102 11.57 7.49 1.14
CA TYR A 102 12.09 6.14 0.91
C TYR A 102 12.54 5.53 2.23
N ASN A 103 12.56 4.22 2.29
CA ASN A 103 13.19 3.50 3.39
C ASN A 103 14.71 3.76 3.39
N SER A 104 15.36 3.62 4.55
CA SER A 104 16.79 3.87 4.67
C SER A 104 17.62 2.98 3.72
N LYS A 105 18.80 3.45 3.35
CA LYS A 105 19.74 2.65 2.53
C LYS A 105 20.06 1.32 3.21
N LEU A 106 20.15 1.31 4.54
CA LEU A 106 20.41 0.11 5.34
C LEU A 106 19.24 -0.89 5.24
N PHE A 107 17.99 -0.42 5.37
CA PHE A 107 16.81 -1.26 5.19
C PHE A 107 16.78 -1.90 3.79
N MET A 108 17.03 -1.10 2.75
CA MET A 108 17.04 -1.59 1.38
C MET A 108 18.17 -2.58 1.12
N PHE A 109 19.36 -2.35 1.71
CA PHE A 109 20.50 -3.27 1.61
C PHE A 109 20.18 -4.60 2.28
N LEU A 110 19.72 -4.60 3.53
CA LEU A 110 19.45 -5.82 4.30
C LEU A 110 18.29 -6.65 3.74
N THR A 111 17.25 -5.99 3.21
CA THR A 111 16.16 -6.72 2.52
C THR A 111 16.61 -7.36 1.21
N SER A 112 17.54 -6.73 0.49
CA SER A 112 18.13 -7.31 -0.73
C SER A 112 19.10 -8.45 -0.38
N PHE A 113 19.93 -8.27 0.64
CA PHE A 113 20.90 -9.27 1.10
C PHE A 113 20.22 -10.52 1.66
N SER A 114 19.13 -10.38 2.44
CA SER A 114 18.39 -11.52 2.96
C SER A 114 17.80 -12.40 1.84
N LYS A 115 17.44 -11.80 0.72
CA LYS A 115 16.99 -12.53 -0.48
C LYS A 115 18.16 -13.27 -1.14
N PHE A 116 19.34 -12.64 -1.22
CA PHE A 116 20.53 -13.23 -1.84
C PHE A 116 20.99 -14.49 -1.12
N ILE A 117 20.96 -14.51 0.22
CA ILE A 117 21.34 -15.68 1.04
C ILE A 117 20.20 -16.67 1.25
N GLY A 118 19.05 -16.48 0.56
CA GLY A 118 17.93 -17.43 0.58
C GLY A 118 17.21 -17.57 1.93
N LEU A 119 17.40 -16.62 2.85
CA LEU A 119 16.70 -16.63 4.14
C LEU A 119 15.19 -16.53 3.92
N LYS A 120 14.46 -17.57 4.31
CA LYS A 120 12.99 -17.59 4.33
C LYS A 120 12.42 -16.60 5.35
N PHE A 121 13.23 -16.14 6.27
CA PHE A 121 12.87 -15.22 7.34
C PHE A 121 12.94 -13.77 6.84
N ASN A 122 11.86 -13.04 6.95
CA ASN A 122 11.77 -11.68 6.42
C ASN A 122 12.37 -10.67 7.41
N ILE A 123 13.71 -10.58 7.45
CA ILE A 123 14.46 -9.63 8.31
C ILE A 123 13.91 -8.19 8.16
N GLY A 124 13.45 -7.82 6.95
CA GLY A 124 12.85 -6.52 6.69
C GLY A 124 11.63 -6.21 7.56
N MET A 125 10.90 -7.20 8.03
CA MET A 125 9.73 -6.96 8.89
C MET A 125 10.13 -6.48 10.29
N PHE A 126 11.20 -7.00 10.87
CA PHE A 126 11.71 -6.53 12.16
C PHE A 126 12.30 -5.14 12.06
N MET A 127 12.91 -4.82 10.92
CA MET A 127 13.47 -3.50 10.66
C MET A 127 12.43 -2.43 10.36
N LEU A 128 11.19 -2.80 10.01
CA LEU A 128 10.12 -1.83 9.77
C LEU A 128 9.80 -1.00 11.03
N VAL A 129 9.88 -1.62 12.20
CA VAL A 129 9.68 -0.92 13.48
C VAL A 129 10.80 0.09 13.72
N ASP A 130 12.07 -0.31 13.53
CA ASP A 130 13.24 0.56 13.66
C ASP A 130 13.20 1.71 12.61
N GLU A 131 12.83 1.42 11.37
CA GLU A 131 12.61 2.44 10.33
C GLU A 131 11.52 3.45 10.71
N LEU A 132 10.45 3.00 11.35
CA LEU A 132 9.39 3.89 11.83
C LEU A 132 9.92 4.87 12.87
N PHE A 133 10.70 4.40 13.84
CA PHE A 133 11.30 5.26 14.85
C PHE A 133 12.36 6.22 14.27
N LYS A 134 13.18 5.79 13.34
CA LYS A 134 14.16 6.64 12.64
C LYS A 134 13.52 7.78 11.85
N LYS A 135 12.23 7.66 11.53
CA LYS A 135 11.49 8.65 10.75
C LYS A 135 10.63 9.60 11.58
N GLN A 136 10.66 9.54 12.90
CA GLN A 136 9.83 10.36 13.80
C GLN A 136 9.95 11.88 13.57
N HIS A 137 11.10 12.35 13.10
CA HIS A 137 11.35 13.79 12.86
C HIS A 137 11.46 14.16 11.37
N LYS A 138 10.97 13.29 10.46
CA LYS A 138 10.99 13.58 9.03
C LYS A 138 9.63 14.04 8.53
N THR A 139 9.63 15.04 7.69
CA THR A 139 8.42 15.49 6.99
C THR A 139 8.13 14.58 5.81
N PHE A 140 6.89 14.14 5.70
CA PHE A 140 6.36 13.40 4.56
C PHE A 140 5.31 14.26 3.86
N VAL A 141 5.41 14.33 2.54
CA VAL A 141 4.39 14.96 1.70
C VAL A 141 3.46 13.86 1.22
N ILE A 142 2.17 14.05 1.41
CA ILE A 142 1.12 13.16 0.93
C ILE A 142 0.31 13.93 -0.10
N THR A 143 0.30 13.43 -1.33
CA THR A 143 -0.42 14.03 -2.46
C THR A 143 -1.59 13.15 -2.83
N PHE A 144 -2.78 13.73 -2.79
CA PHE A 144 -4.01 13.06 -3.22
C PHE A 144 -4.32 13.45 -4.67
N GLY A 145 -4.52 12.46 -5.52
CA GLY A 145 -5.02 12.67 -6.87
C GLY A 145 -6.55 12.81 -6.90
N LYS A 146 -7.08 13.09 -8.07
CA LYS A 146 -8.53 13.13 -8.28
C LYS A 146 -9.13 11.73 -8.08
N PRO A 147 -10.30 11.61 -7.44
CA PRO A 147 -11.02 10.34 -7.36
C PRO A 147 -11.30 9.78 -8.76
N ILE A 148 -11.08 8.51 -8.94
CA ILE A 148 -11.39 7.75 -10.15
C ILE A 148 -12.68 6.98 -9.88
N PRO A 149 -13.79 7.29 -10.55
CA PRO A 149 -15.05 6.56 -10.37
C PRO A 149 -14.87 5.07 -10.68
N TYR A 150 -15.52 4.21 -9.92
CA TYR A 150 -15.47 2.75 -10.12
C TYR A 150 -15.93 2.34 -11.52
N SER A 151 -16.86 3.11 -12.11
CA SER A 151 -17.37 2.89 -13.46
C SER A 151 -16.32 3.09 -14.57
N THR A 152 -15.22 3.79 -14.26
CA THR A 152 -14.08 3.93 -15.17
C THR A 152 -13.39 2.59 -15.46
N PHE A 153 -13.43 1.65 -14.51
CA PHE A 153 -12.78 0.35 -14.63
C PHE A 153 -13.67 -0.64 -15.41
N ASP A 154 -13.90 -0.37 -16.66
CA ASP A 154 -14.75 -1.16 -17.54
C ASP A 154 -14.01 -2.40 -18.14
N LYS A 155 -14.63 -3.03 -19.16
CA LYS A 155 -14.08 -4.20 -19.84
C LYS A 155 -13.07 -3.85 -20.95
N SER A 156 -12.75 -2.59 -21.19
CA SER A 156 -11.78 -2.17 -22.22
C SER A 156 -10.35 -2.61 -21.88
N LYS A 157 -10.07 -2.79 -20.60
CA LYS A 157 -8.79 -3.29 -20.07
C LYS A 157 -9.02 -4.40 -19.05
N THR A 158 -8.01 -5.24 -18.89
CA THR A 158 -7.97 -6.20 -17.78
C THR A 158 -7.77 -5.45 -16.45
N ASP A 159 -8.17 -6.06 -15.33
CA ASP A 159 -7.95 -5.50 -14.00
C ASP A 159 -6.47 -5.20 -13.73
N GLN A 160 -5.56 -6.01 -14.29
CA GLN A 160 -4.12 -5.80 -14.14
C GLN A 160 -3.65 -4.57 -14.94
N GLN A 161 -4.17 -4.36 -16.14
CA GLN A 161 -3.87 -3.17 -16.94
C GLN A 161 -4.44 -1.91 -16.29
N TRP A 162 -5.62 -1.98 -15.69
CA TRP A 162 -6.18 -0.88 -14.90
C TRP A 162 -5.33 -0.58 -13.68
N ALA A 163 -4.84 -1.59 -12.96
CA ALA A 163 -3.94 -1.39 -11.81
C ALA A 163 -2.65 -0.67 -12.22
N GLU A 164 -2.08 -1.02 -13.38
CA GLU A 164 -0.91 -0.33 -13.93
C GLU A 164 -1.22 1.10 -14.35
N SER A 165 -2.40 1.36 -14.95
CA SER A 165 -2.84 2.71 -15.28
C SER A 165 -2.96 3.59 -14.03
N VAL A 166 -3.52 3.08 -12.93
CA VAL A 166 -3.61 3.82 -11.66
C VAL A 166 -2.23 4.04 -11.04
N LYS A 167 -1.32 3.07 -11.15
CA LYS A 167 0.06 3.22 -10.71
C LYS A 167 0.75 4.38 -11.42
N GLN A 168 0.62 4.49 -12.75
CA GLN A 168 1.16 5.59 -13.53
C GLN A 168 0.60 6.95 -13.07
N ILE A 169 -0.70 7.03 -12.75
CA ILE A 169 -1.29 8.23 -12.17
C ILE A 169 -0.60 8.62 -10.86
N VAL A 170 -0.34 7.65 -9.96
CA VAL A 170 0.35 7.91 -8.69
C VAL A 170 1.80 8.33 -8.90
N GLU A 171 2.50 7.76 -9.89
CA GLU A 171 3.86 8.15 -10.25
C GLU A 171 3.91 9.60 -10.75
N ASN A 172 2.95 10.02 -11.59
CA ASN A 172 2.84 11.39 -12.07
C ASN A 172 2.55 12.40 -10.94
N LEU A 173 1.82 11.99 -9.88
CA LEU A 173 1.66 12.84 -8.68
C LEU A 173 2.98 13.13 -7.96
N GLN A 174 3.96 12.26 -8.08
CA GLN A 174 5.31 12.47 -7.56
C GLN A 174 6.06 13.56 -8.34
N GLU A 175 5.98 13.53 -9.66
CA GLU A 175 6.68 14.46 -10.54
C GLU A 175 6.12 15.89 -10.43
N GLY A 176 4.79 16.04 -10.32
CA GLY A 176 4.15 17.34 -10.13
C GLY A 176 4.62 18.11 -8.89
N ASN A 177 4.95 17.42 -7.82
CA ASN A 177 5.51 18.05 -6.60
C ASN A 177 7.00 18.44 -6.75
N GLY A 178 7.69 17.98 -7.77
CA GLY A 178 9.10 18.34 -8.05
C GLY A 178 9.26 19.70 -8.70
N GLN A 179 8.23 20.19 -9.39
CA GLN A 179 8.29 21.46 -10.12
C GLN A 179 8.03 22.69 -9.23
N ASP A 180 7.25 22.55 -8.15
CA ASP A 180 6.97 23.65 -7.23
C ASP A 180 8.10 23.99 -6.25
N LYS A 181 9.20 23.24 -6.22
CA LYS A 181 10.35 23.50 -5.34
C LYS A 181 11.42 24.42 -5.93
N ASN A 182 11.24 24.87 -7.17
CA ASN A 182 12.18 25.74 -7.89
C ASN A 182 11.61 27.13 -8.22
N MET A 183 10.57 27.60 -7.53
CA MET A 183 10.15 29.00 -7.55
C MET A 183 10.43 29.67 -6.22
#